data_fccf70a79c14aa4ed4c475c54b3d37da
#
_entry.id   fccf70a79c14aa4ed4c475c54b3d37da
#
_cell.length_a   1.000
_cell.length_b   1.000
_cell.length_c   1.000
_cell.angle_alpha   90.00
_cell.angle_beta   90.00
_cell.angle_gamma   90.00
#
_symmetry.space_group_name_H-M   'P 1'
#
loop_
_entity.id
_entity.type
_entity.pdbx_description
1 polymer ?
#
loop_
_entity_poly.entity_id
_entity_poly.type
_entity_poly.pdbx_seq_one_letter_code
_entity_poly.pdbx_strand_id
1 'polypeptide(L)'
;MQKRKDFIWKMGGQQGEGIESCGEIMATILAKEGYSLYSQRLFASRIKGGHTTFALRVALEQVMSIGEGVDFLLSLDQETVDMHGSEVREGGYIICDSKVNPDFSKFEGTKVNCLSLPISETAMKQGSLLMRNIVALGMSVALLGFDTKMFKDAIAAKFAKKSQEIVDKNLAAFDDGHSLVMEKL
;
A
#
# COMPACT_ATOMS: atom_id res chain seq x y z
N MET A 1 19.04 -6.41 -6.69
CA MET A 1 18.57 -5.17 -6.01
C MET A 1 19.02 -5.18 -4.57
N GLN A 2 19.48 -4.04 -4.04
CA GLN A 2 19.92 -3.93 -2.66
C GLN A 2 18.68 -3.94 -1.76
N LYS A 3 18.55 -4.93 -0.85
CA LYS A 3 17.45 -4.98 0.12
C LYS A 3 17.43 -3.67 0.93
N ARG A 4 16.31 -2.96 0.97
CA ARG A 4 16.15 -1.79 1.86
C ARG A 4 16.30 -2.26 3.29
N LYS A 5 17.16 -1.58 4.06
CA LYS A 5 17.54 -2.02 5.41
C LYS A 5 16.51 -1.66 6.47
N ASP A 6 15.79 -0.55 6.31
CA ASP A 6 14.76 -0.06 7.23
C ASP A 6 13.87 0.93 6.46
N PHE A 7 12.55 0.76 6.53
CA PHE A 7 11.58 1.67 5.94
C PHE A 7 10.22 1.56 6.63
N ILE A 8 9.42 2.61 6.50
CA ILE A 8 8.04 2.66 7.00
C ILE A 8 7.09 2.84 5.82
N TRP A 9 6.22 1.86 5.65
CA TRP A 9 5.11 1.87 4.72
C TRP A 9 3.81 2.13 5.46
N LYS A 10 2.96 3.01 4.94
CA LYS A 10 1.64 3.34 5.49
C LYS A 10 0.60 3.33 4.38
N MET A 11 -0.55 2.76 4.66
CA MET A 11 -1.73 2.83 3.79
C MET A 11 -2.91 3.37 4.58
N GLY A 12 -3.71 4.25 3.96
CA GLY A 12 -4.89 4.84 4.58
C GLY A 12 -6.06 4.98 3.62
N GLY A 13 -7.25 5.14 4.20
CA GLY A 13 -8.53 5.29 3.52
C GLY A 13 -9.69 5.05 4.49
N GLN A 14 -10.85 4.71 3.97
CA GLN A 14 -12.04 4.44 4.77
C GLN A 14 -12.07 2.99 5.26
N GLN A 15 -12.65 2.79 6.44
CA GLN A 15 -12.87 1.46 7.00
C GLN A 15 -13.69 0.59 6.03
N GLY A 16 -13.20 -0.63 5.78
CA GLY A 16 -13.82 -1.58 4.85
C GLY A 16 -13.21 -1.59 3.44
N GLU A 17 -12.29 -0.69 3.11
CA GLU A 17 -11.62 -0.64 1.81
C GLU A 17 -10.45 -1.64 1.64
N GLY A 18 -10.23 -2.51 2.63
CA GLY A 18 -9.24 -3.58 2.57
C GLY A 18 -7.82 -3.17 2.96
N ILE A 19 -7.65 -2.00 3.60
CA ILE A 19 -6.36 -1.46 4.07
C ILE A 19 -5.66 -2.45 4.99
N GLU A 20 -6.41 -2.96 5.98
CA GLU A 20 -5.90 -3.95 6.93
C GLU A 20 -5.44 -5.23 6.22
N SER A 21 -6.26 -5.75 5.28
CA SER A 21 -5.90 -6.94 4.50
C SER A 21 -4.64 -6.76 3.67
N CYS A 22 -4.43 -5.58 3.07
CA CYS A 22 -3.21 -5.25 2.33
C CYS A 22 -1.98 -5.28 3.26
N GLY A 23 -2.07 -4.58 4.41
CA GLY A 23 -1.00 -4.53 5.40
C GLY A 23 -0.65 -5.91 5.97
N GLU A 24 -1.65 -6.75 6.24
CA GLU A 24 -1.44 -8.13 6.73
C GLU A 24 -0.75 -9.03 5.70
N ILE A 25 -1.12 -8.94 4.43
CA ILE A 25 -0.42 -9.69 3.36
C ILE A 25 1.03 -9.26 3.30
N MET A 26 1.28 -7.93 3.26
CA MET A 26 2.63 -7.37 3.25
C MET A 26 3.45 -7.88 4.46
N ALA A 27 2.92 -7.72 5.67
CA ALA A 27 3.59 -8.15 6.89
C ALA A 27 3.88 -9.66 6.92
N THR A 28 2.91 -10.48 6.52
CA THR A 28 3.06 -11.95 6.52
C THR A 28 4.18 -12.40 5.58
N ILE A 29 4.27 -11.81 4.40
CA ILE A 29 5.30 -12.17 3.41
C ILE A 29 6.67 -11.72 3.90
N LEU A 30 6.79 -10.46 4.34
CA LEU A 30 8.09 -9.92 4.76
C LEU A 30 8.62 -10.59 6.04
N ALA A 31 7.73 -11.01 6.96
CA ALA A 31 8.12 -11.83 8.11
C ALA A 31 8.72 -13.18 7.69
N LYS A 32 8.14 -13.84 6.69
CA LYS A 32 8.67 -15.10 6.14
C LYS A 32 10.03 -14.92 5.46
N GLU A 33 10.27 -13.76 4.90
CA GLU A 33 11.57 -13.38 4.30
C GLU A 33 12.64 -12.96 5.32
N GLY A 34 12.31 -13.07 6.62
CA GLY A 34 13.25 -12.81 7.70
C GLY A 34 13.37 -11.35 8.13
N TYR A 35 12.45 -10.48 7.73
CA TYR A 35 12.40 -9.12 8.23
C TYR A 35 11.83 -9.05 9.64
N SER A 36 12.37 -8.16 10.48
CA SER A 36 11.75 -7.72 11.72
C SER A 36 10.69 -6.66 11.39
N LEU A 37 9.52 -6.79 12.00
CA LEU A 37 8.36 -5.98 11.70
C LEU A 37 7.77 -5.36 12.96
N TYR A 38 7.31 -4.12 12.83
CA TYR A 38 6.44 -3.48 13.80
C TYR A 38 5.25 -2.85 13.08
N SER A 39 4.02 -3.21 13.47
CA SER A 39 2.81 -2.66 12.83
C SER A 39 2.01 -1.80 13.80
N GLN A 40 1.39 -0.76 13.26
CA GLN A 40 0.46 0.10 13.98
C GLN A 40 -0.81 0.26 13.14
N ARG A 41 -1.95 0.12 13.81
CA ARG A 41 -3.28 0.32 13.22
C ARG A 41 -3.96 1.47 13.91
N LEU A 42 -4.62 2.32 13.13
CA LEU A 42 -5.40 3.43 13.64
C LEU A 42 -6.81 3.34 13.06
N PHE A 43 -7.79 3.41 13.94
CA PHE A 43 -9.20 3.40 13.57
C PHE A 43 -9.86 4.65 14.13
N ALA A 44 -10.53 5.43 13.28
CA ALA A 44 -11.41 6.48 13.78
C ALA A 44 -12.64 5.85 14.44
N SER A 45 -13.01 6.38 15.61
CA SER A 45 -14.18 5.92 16.37
C SER A 45 -15.49 6.36 15.72
N ARG A 46 -15.79 5.82 14.54
CA ARG A 46 -17.07 6.03 13.84
C ARG A 46 -17.73 4.68 13.57
N ILE A 47 -19.05 4.63 13.67
CA ILE A 47 -19.85 3.41 13.52
C ILE A 47 -19.75 2.85 12.08
N LYS A 48 -19.52 3.69 11.07
CA LYS A 48 -19.25 3.31 9.65
C LYS A 48 -18.41 4.37 8.95
N GLY A 49 -17.49 3.93 8.09
CA GLY A 49 -16.78 4.80 7.14
C GLY A 49 -15.77 5.76 7.77
N GLY A 50 -15.26 5.47 8.97
CA GLY A 50 -14.21 6.26 9.58
C GLY A 50 -12.86 6.03 8.94
N HIS A 51 -12.00 7.06 9.01
CA HIS A 51 -10.61 6.96 8.57
C HIS A 51 -9.88 5.82 9.27
N THR A 52 -9.12 5.03 8.54
CA THR A 52 -8.29 3.96 9.08
C THR A 52 -6.93 3.95 8.39
N THR A 53 -5.90 3.61 9.14
CA THR A 53 -4.56 3.40 8.58
C THR A 53 -3.94 2.12 9.10
N PHE A 54 -3.10 1.55 8.27
CA PHE A 54 -2.17 0.49 8.63
C PHE A 54 -0.75 0.97 8.30
N ALA A 55 0.09 1.07 9.32
CA ALA A 55 1.50 1.40 9.18
C ALA A 55 2.35 0.17 9.51
N LEU A 56 3.42 -0.04 8.74
CA LEU A 56 4.33 -1.17 8.88
C LEU A 56 5.77 -0.66 8.78
N ARG A 57 6.54 -0.77 9.86
CA ARG A 57 7.98 -0.66 9.81
C ARG A 57 8.58 -2.01 9.50
N VAL A 58 9.50 -2.03 8.56
CA VAL A 58 10.18 -3.22 8.04
C VAL A 58 11.67 -3.02 8.11
N ALA A 59 12.39 -3.87 8.82
CA ALA A 59 13.83 -3.76 8.98
C ALA A 59 14.53 -5.12 8.99
N LEU A 60 15.81 -5.14 8.65
CA LEU A 60 16.65 -6.33 8.78
C LEU A 60 17.07 -6.57 10.23
N GLU A 61 17.19 -5.50 11.02
CA GLU A 61 17.49 -5.56 12.45
C GLU A 61 16.20 -5.53 13.27
N GLN A 62 16.27 -5.99 14.51
CA GLN A 62 15.11 -6.01 15.40
C GLN A 62 14.57 -4.59 15.65
N VAL A 63 13.27 -4.40 15.44
CA VAL A 63 12.56 -3.15 15.69
C VAL A 63 11.50 -3.33 16.77
N MET A 64 11.38 -2.33 17.66
CA MET A 64 10.50 -2.34 18.84
C MET A 64 9.49 -1.17 18.83
N SER A 65 9.47 -0.38 17.75
CA SER A 65 8.55 0.76 17.58
C SER A 65 8.30 1.01 16.11
N ILE A 66 7.23 1.77 15.80
CA ILE A 66 6.95 2.20 14.42
C ILE A 66 8.01 3.18 13.91
N GLY A 67 8.73 3.87 14.80
CA GLY A 67 9.69 4.91 14.42
C GLY A 67 9.03 6.23 14.03
N GLU A 68 9.81 7.12 13.42
CA GLU A 68 9.36 8.42 12.94
C GLU A 68 9.45 8.51 11.43
N GLY A 69 8.52 9.25 10.83
CA GLY A 69 8.41 9.47 9.39
C GLY A 69 7.88 8.25 8.62
N VAL A 70 7.49 8.50 7.39
CA VAL A 70 6.95 7.51 6.46
C VAL A 70 7.75 7.57 5.16
N ASP A 71 8.16 6.43 4.62
CA ASP A 71 8.85 6.39 3.34
C ASP A 71 7.87 6.26 2.16
N PHE A 72 6.75 5.54 2.40
CA PHE A 72 5.72 5.29 1.38
C PHE A 72 4.33 5.42 2.00
N LEU A 73 3.57 6.42 1.55
CA LEU A 73 2.16 6.61 1.90
C LEU A 73 1.29 6.25 0.69
N LEU A 74 0.46 5.23 0.84
CA LEU A 74 -0.62 4.93 -0.10
C LEU A 74 -1.94 5.44 0.45
N SER A 75 -2.66 6.19 -0.37
CA SER A 75 -3.91 6.80 0.00
C SER A 75 -5.03 6.42 -0.96
N LEU A 76 -6.19 6.06 -0.42
CA LEU A 76 -7.41 5.84 -1.20
C LEU A 76 -8.34 7.07 -1.19
N ASP A 77 -8.03 8.09 -0.37
CA ASP A 77 -8.81 9.32 -0.23
C ASP A 77 -7.93 10.54 0.12
N GLN A 78 -8.50 11.75 -0.02
CA GLN A 78 -7.80 12.98 0.32
C GLN A 78 -7.55 13.11 1.83
N GLU A 79 -8.46 12.59 2.68
CA GLU A 79 -8.33 12.65 4.14
C GLU A 79 -7.01 12.02 4.61
N THR A 80 -6.61 10.90 4.02
CA THR A 80 -5.32 10.26 4.30
C THR A 80 -4.13 11.15 3.93
N VAL A 81 -4.18 11.81 2.77
CA VAL A 81 -3.13 12.75 2.35
C VAL A 81 -3.03 13.92 3.32
N ASP A 82 -4.17 14.49 3.71
CA ASP A 82 -4.23 15.66 4.60
C ASP A 82 -3.73 15.34 6.01
N MET A 83 -4.04 14.16 6.53
CA MET A 83 -3.68 13.74 7.89
C MET A 83 -2.24 13.23 7.99
N HIS A 84 -1.75 12.52 6.99
CA HIS A 84 -0.50 11.75 7.08
C HIS A 84 0.57 12.16 6.07
N GLY A 85 0.25 13.00 5.10
CA GLY A 85 1.21 13.41 4.08
C GLY A 85 2.42 14.14 4.67
N SER A 86 2.23 14.94 5.73
CA SER A 86 3.33 15.63 6.43
C SER A 86 4.28 14.69 7.18
N GLU A 87 3.92 13.44 7.39
CA GLU A 87 4.78 12.42 7.98
C GLU A 87 5.77 11.85 6.95
N VAL A 88 5.56 12.09 5.65
CA VAL A 88 6.41 11.52 4.59
C VAL A 88 7.74 12.24 4.55
N ARG A 89 8.82 11.45 4.61
CA ARG A 89 10.21 11.94 4.61
C ARG A 89 10.60 12.51 3.25
N GLU A 90 11.63 13.35 3.24
CA GLU A 90 12.28 13.77 1.99
C GLU A 90 12.71 12.55 1.15
N GLY A 91 12.40 12.58 -0.14
CA GLY A 91 12.62 11.45 -1.06
C GLY A 91 11.59 10.33 -0.97
N GLY A 92 10.64 10.42 -0.02
CA GLY A 92 9.53 9.49 0.09
C GLY A 92 8.45 9.73 -0.96
N TYR A 93 7.44 8.86 -0.94
CA TYR A 93 6.36 8.86 -1.92
C TYR A 93 4.99 8.98 -1.26
N ILE A 94 4.12 9.82 -1.84
CA ILE A 94 2.68 9.82 -1.62
C ILE A 94 2.03 9.34 -2.91
N ILE A 95 1.33 8.21 -2.86
CA ILE A 95 0.48 7.75 -3.96
C ILE A 95 -0.96 7.89 -3.52
N CYS A 96 -1.78 8.58 -4.31
CA CYS A 96 -3.21 8.72 -4.06
C CYS A 96 -4.03 8.26 -5.27
N ASP A 97 -5.21 7.71 -5.00
CA ASP A 97 -6.14 7.32 -6.07
C ASP A 97 -6.60 8.54 -6.87
N SER A 98 -6.36 8.53 -8.17
CA SER A 98 -6.73 9.63 -9.07
C SER A 98 -8.24 9.91 -9.09
N LYS A 99 -9.06 8.93 -8.71
CA LYS A 99 -10.52 9.09 -8.62
C LYS A 99 -10.96 10.22 -7.70
N VAL A 100 -10.18 10.50 -6.64
CA VAL A 100 -10.50 11.56 -5.68
C VAL A 100 -9.94 12.92 -6.09
N ASN A 101 -9.27 13.01 -7.24
CA ASN A 101 -8.59 14.21 -7.71
C ASN A 101 -7.72 14.87 -6.62
N PRO A 102 -6.65 14.19 -6.15
CA PRO A 102 -5.93 14.58 -4.96
C PRO A 102 -5.27 15.95 -5.09
N ASP A 103 -5.38 16.74 -4.02
CA ASP A 103 -4.66 18.01 -3.87
C ASP A 103 -3.30 17.75 -3.18
N PHE A 104 -2.23 18.00 -3.90
CA PHE A 104 -0.85 17.91 -3.42
C PHE A 104 -0.18 19.28 -3.25
N SER A 105 -0.92 20.38 -3.27
CA SER A 105 -0.37 21.74 -3.19
C SER A 105 0.53 21.97 -1.98
N LYS A 106 0.23 21.32 -0.85
CA LYS A 106 1.05 21.37 0.38
C LYS A 106 2.46 20.78 0.21
N PHE A 107 2.69 20.00 -0.84
CA PHE A 107 3.98 19.33 -1.08
C PHE A 107 4.76 19.96 -2.23
N GLU A 108 4.22 21.01 -2.87
CA GLU A 108 4.94 21.78 -3.91
C GLU A 108 6.21 22.39 -3.32
N GLY A 109 7.32 22.22 -4.04
CA GLY A 109 8.64 22.69 -3.60
C GLY A 109 9.30 21.84 -2.51
N THR A 110 8.64 20.79 -2.03
CA THR A 110 9.26 19.80 -1.16
C THR A 110 9.99 18.72 -1.98
N LYS A 111 10.75 17.86 -1.30
CA LYS A 111 11.39 16.68 -1.92
C LYS A 111 10.52 15.41 -1.81
N VAL A 112 9.22 15.55 -1.57
CA VAL A 112 8.27 14.43 -1.53
C VAL A 112 7.75 14.18 -2.94
N ASN A 113 7.74 12.91 -3.35
CA ASN A 113 7.25 12.52 -4.67
C ASN A 113 5.74 12.22 -4.59
N CYS A 114 4.91 13.03 -5.22
CA CYS A 114 3.47 12.86 -5.22
C CYS A 114 2.98 12.29 -6.57
N LEU A 115 2.24 11.18 -6.52
CA LEU A 115 1.70 10.49 -7.68
C LEU A 115 0.19 10.30 -7.54
N SER A 116 -0.55 10.79 -8.53
CA SER A 116 -1.98 10.49 -8.70
C SER A 116 -2.11 9.31 -9.67
N LEU A 117 -2.55 8.14 -9.21
CA LEU A 117 -2.62 6.92 -10.01
C LEU A 117 -4.04 6.32 -9.98
N PRO A 118 -4.50 5.68 -11.09
CA PRO A 118 -5.90 5.22 -11.23
C PRO A 118 -6.17 3.90 -10.50
N ILE A 119 -6.06 3.90 -9.16
CA ILE A 119 -6.20 2.70 -8.32
C ILE A 119 -7.61 2.10 -8.44
N SER A 120 -8.66 2.93 -8.25
CA SER A 120 -10.04 2.49 -8.36
C SER A 120 -10.41 2.02 -9.76
N GLU A 121 -9.96 2.73 -10.80
CA GLU A 121 -10.21 2.36 -12.19
C GLU A 121 -9.58 1.01 -12.52
N THR A 122 -8.32 0.82 -12.12
CA THR A 122 -7.58 -0.44 -12.32
C THR A 122 -8.26 -1.60 -11.61
N ALA A 123 -8.71 -1.41 -10.36
CA ALA A 123 -9.47 -2.42 -9.64
C ALA A 123 -10.79 -2.77 -10.35
N MET A 124 -11.49 -1.78 -10.89
CA MET A 124 -12.75 -2.00 -11.63
C MET A 124 -12.55 -2.75 -12.95
N LYS A 125 -11.42 -2.58 -13.65
CA LYS A 125 -11.07 -3.38 -14.84
C LYS A 125 -11.01 -4.87 -14.52
N GLN A 126 -10.62 -5.24 -13.29
CA GLN A 126 -10.60 -6.61 -12.81
C GLN A 126 -11.94 -7.06 -12.18
N GLY A 127 -12.96 -6.19 -12.19
CA GLY A 127 -14.35 -6.50 -11.86
C GLY A 127 -14.84 -6.07 -10.49
N SER A 128 -14.03 -5.49 -9.61
CA SER A 128 -14.49 -5.06 -8.29
C SER A 128 -13.61 -3.99 -7.65
N LEU A 129 -14.23 -2.95 -7.08
CA LEU A 129 -13.54 -1.96 -6.23
C LEU A 129 -12.85 -2.58 -5.01
N LEU A 130 -13.30 -3.75 -4.55
CA LEU A 130 -12.67 -4.46 -3.45
C LEU A 130 -11.22 -4.88 -3.77
N MET A 131 -10.85 -4.92 -5.06
CA MET A 131 -9.48 -5.25 -5.48
C MET A 131 -8.51 -4.07 -5.38
N ARG A 132 -8.95 -2.87 -4.96
CA ARG A 132 -8.05 -1.72 -4.72
C ARG A 132 -6.89 -2.05 -3.78
N ASN A 133 -7.15 -2.86 -2.75
CA ASN A 133 -6.12 -3.31 -1.82
C ASN A 133 -5.04 -4.17 -2.51
N ILE A 134 -5.41 -4.98 -3.50
CA ILE A 134 -4.46 -5.81 -4.25
C ILE A 134 -3.70 -4.98 -5.29
N VAL A 135 -4.36 -4.03 -5.95
CA VAL A 135 -3.69 -3.04 -6.81
C VAL A 135 -2.67 -2.24 -6.00
N ALA A 136 -3.06 -1.74 -4.81
CA ALA A 136 -2.18 -1.01 -3.90
C ALA A 136 -1.00 -1.87 -3.40
N LEU A 137 -1.21 -3.16 -3.18
CA LEU A 137 -0.15 -4.11 -2.84
C LEU A 137 0.87 -4.21 -3.99
N GLY A 138 0.41 -4.35 -5.24
CA GLY A 138 1.28 -4.37 -6.43
C GLY A 138 2.10 -3.09 -6.55
N MET A 139 1.48 -1.93 -6.38
CA MET A 139 2.16 -0.63 -6.35
C MET A 139 3.25 -0.56 -5.27
N SER A 140 2.93 -1.04 -4.06
CA SER A 140 3.88 -1.07 -2.95
C SER A 140 5.09 -1.92 -3.26
N VAL A 141 4.87 -3.09 -3.85
CA VAL A 141 5.96 -4.03 -4.23
C VAL A 141 6.86 -3.40 -5.29
N ALA A 142 6.30 -2.69 -6.27
CA ALA A 142 7.07 -1.96 -7.29
C ALA A 142 7.96 -0.88 -6.67
N LEU A 143 7.40 -0.01 -5.80
CA LEU A 143 8.15 1.05 -5.11
C LEU A 143 9.27 0.50 -4.22
N LEU A 144 8.98 -0.58 -3.52
CA LEU A 144 9.92 -1.21 -2.59
C LEU A 144 10.95 -2.08 -3.30
N GLY A 145 10.66 -2.46 -4.56
CA GLY A 145 11.53 -3.29 -5.38
C GLY A 145 11.67 -4.72 -4.89
N PHE A 146 10.64 -5.27 -4.27
CA PHE A 146 10.61 -6.67 -3.89
C PHE A 146 10.33 -7.59 -5.08
N ASP A 147 10.69 -8.87 -4.92
CA ASP A 147 10.33 -9.90 -5.89
C ASP A 147 8.81 -10.12 -5.91
N THR A 148 8.20 -9.95 -7.07
CA THR A 148 6.76 -10.10 -7.27
C THR A 148 6.28 -11.52 -7.04
N LYS A 149 7.15 -12.53 -7.27
CA LYS A 149 6.78 -13.95 -7.17
C LYS A 149 6.26 -14.31 -5.78
N MET A 150 6.96 -13.89 -4.72
CA MET A 150 6.56 -14.19 -3.34
C MET A 150 5.18 -13.64 -2.99
N PHE A 151 4.85 -12.45 -3.52
CA PHE A 151 3.55 -11.82 -3.30
C PHE A 151 2.44 -12.51 -4.09
N LYS A 152 2.70 -12.87 -5.34
CA LYS A 152 1.76 -13.65 -6.18
C LYS A 152 1.45 -15.02 -5.57
N ASP A 153 2.46 -15.73 -5.07
CA ASP A 153 2.28 -17.03 -4.41
C ASP A 153 1.39 -16.87 -3.15
N ALA A 154 1.58 -15.79 -2.37
CA ALA A 154 0.76 -15.51 -1.19
C ALA A 154 -0.68 -15.11 -1.54
N ILE A 155 -0.88 -14.30 -2.59
CA ILE A 155 -2.20 -13.96 -3.11
C ILE A 155 -2.93 -15.22 -3.57
N ALA A 156 -2.29 -16.05 -4.38
CA ALA A 156 -2.84 -17.32 -4.84
C ALA A 156 -3.25 -18.24 -3.66
N ALA A 157 -2.38 -18.37 -2.65
CA ALA A 157 -2.67 -19.15 -1.44
C ALA A 157 -3.84 -18.59 -0.64
N LYS A 158 -3.93 -17.24 -0.49
CA LYS A 158 -5.03 -16.57 0.24
C LYS A 158 -6.39 -16.84 -0.42
N PHE A 159 -6.43 -16.83 -1.74
CA PHE A 159 -7.66 -17.02 -2.52
C PHE A 159 -7.86 -18.47 -3.01
N ALA A 160 -7.00 -19.43 -2.65
CA ALA A 160 -7.03 -20.82 -3.12
C ALA A 160 -8.38 -21.54 -2.88
N LYS A 161 -9.15 -21.11 -1.85
CA LYS A 161 -10.49 -21.67 -1.54
C LYS A 161 -11.62 -21.05 -2.40
N LYS A 162 -11.31 -20.08 -3.25
CA LYS A 162 -12.25 -19.45 -4.18
C LYS A 162 -12.13 -20.09 -5.55
N SER A 163 -12.95 -19.62 -6.52
CA SER A 163 -12.80 -20.06 -7.91
C SER A 163 -11.45 -19.61 -8.51
N GLN A 164 -10.95 -20.38 -9.49
CA GLN A 164 -9.72 -20.02 -10.22
C GLN A 164 -9.82 -18.61 -10.83
N GLU A 165 -11.01 -18.25 -11.34
CA GLU A 165 -11.28 -16.91 -11.87
C GLU A 165 -10.99 -15.80 -10.84
N ILE A 166 -11.35 -16.00 -9.58
CA ILE A 166 -11.08 -15.02 -8.51
C ILE A 166 -9.59 -14.91 -8.24
N VAL A 167 -8.86 -16.04 -8.23
CA VAL A 167 -7.40 -16.05 -8.08
C VAL A 167 -6.75 -15.26 -9.22
N ASP A 168 -7.12 -15.56 -10.47
CA ASP A 168 -6.55 -14.94 -11.67
C ASP A 168 -6.81 -13.42 -11.69
N LYS A 169 -8.02 -12.98 -11.33
CA LYS A 169 -8.36 -11.55 -11.23
C LYS A 169 -7.53 -10.81 -10.16
N ASN A 170 -7.27 -11.45 -9.02
CA ASN A 170 -6.42 -10.85 -7.99
C ASN A 170 -4.95 -10.78 -8.43
N LEU A 171 -4.45 -11.81 -9.12
CA LEU A 171 -3.09 -11.77 -9.68
C LEU A 171 -2.96 -10.70 -10.75
N ALA A 172 -3.96 -10.55 -11.63
CA ALA A 172 -3.98 -9.50 -12.64
C ALA A 172 -4.06 -8.10 -11.99
N ALA A 173 -4.88 -7.91 -10.97
CA ALA A 173 -4.96 -6.64 -10.23
C ALA A 173 -3.61 -6.26 -9.57
N PHE A 174 -2.89 -7.25 -9.05
CA PHE A 174 -1.55 -7.05 -8.52
C PHE A 174 -0.56 -6.63 -9.60
N ASP A 175 -0.55 -7.32 -10.75
CA ASP A 175 0.35 -7.02 -11.87
C ASP A 175 0.06 -5.64 -12.47
N ASP A 176 -1.22 -5.28 -12.62
CA ASP A 176 -1.62 -3.96 -13.08
C ASP A 176 -1.13 -2.87 -12.14
N GLY A 177 -1.32 -3.05 -10.82
CA GLY A 177 -0.82 -2.12 -9.81
C GLY A 177 0.70 -1.94 -9.84
N HIS A 178 1.43 -3.05 -9.99
CA HIS A 178 2.89 -3.03 -10.14
C HIS A 178 3.32 -2.24 -11.39
N SER A 179 2.68 -2.49 -12.53
CA SER A 179 2.98 -1.84 -13.81
C SER A 179 2.74 -0.34 -13.76
N LEU A 180 1.64 0.12 -13.13
CA LEU A 180 1.34 1.55 -12.99
C LEU A 180 2.47 2.37 -12.34
N VAL A 181 3.16 1.79 -11.39
CA VAL A 181 4.31 2.45 -10.74
C VAL A 181 5.56 2.34 -11.60
N MET A 182 5.83 1.16 -12.18
CA MET A 182 7.01 0.96 -13.03
C MET A 182 7.03 1.85 -14.27
N GLU A 183 5.87 2.27 -14.79
CA GLU A 183 5.75 3.21 -15.91
C GLU A 183 6.06 4.66 -15.50
N LYS A 184 6.09 4.97 -14.22
CA LYS A 184 6.31 6.34 -13.68
C LYS A 184 7.69 6.54 -13.05
N LEU A 185 8.40 5.46 -12.74
CA LEU A 185 9.77 5.49 -12.22
C LEU A 185 10.80 5.45 -13.34
#